data_2eb99816817372e9f312f3c7427c31ae
#
_entry.id   2eb99816817372e9f312f3c7427c31ae
#
_cell.length_a   1.000
_cell.length_b   1.000
_cell.length_c   1.000
_cell.angle_alpha   90.00
_cell.angle_beta   90.00
_cell.angle_gamma   90.00
#
_symmetry.space_group_name_H-M   'P 1'
#
loop_
_entity.id
_entity.type
_entity.pdbx_description
1 polymer ?
#
loop_
_entity_poly.entity_id
_entity_poly.type
_entity_poly.pdbx_seq_one_letter_code
_entity_poly.pdbx_strand_id
1 'polypeptide(L)'
;RMEIQVLDDSDDETADIVETLVADYKKLGFNITAYHRLNRSGYKAGALKEGLKFAKGEFIAIFDADFIPASDFLRKALGYFDDSRIGLVQGRWGHLNEMYSILTKAQAVSLDFHFFIEQKAKSLTHLFMNFNGTAGVWRTLCIKDAGGWHTSTLVEDLDLSFRAQMKGWKCIFDEDLVVNAELPVQMNAAKRQQFRWAKGSIQVAKKLLIILLSHRKLPIDTKIQIFIQLTKHIINPLFLIQFLIFPILLLVNYQIYDTAWAPAIGIVVYLLLGPATYLFMIRKIWRENWRTKALHYLFMIFYATGISINNSVAIFDGMLGRSNEFLRTPKFGIMEKNQDWSGNKYALPFTKTTLLEMFFGAYGCMTIAISLLSGNPIFVPLIALQTIGFIYVAYLSIVQSRNNKNKTDIYLGPSAKFGLQDVRANDPLA
;
A
#
# COMPACT_ATOMS: atom_id res chain seq x y z
N ARG A 1 -24.19 15.17 15.30
CA ARG A 1 -23.87 16.18 14.26
C ARG A 1 -22.56 15.82 13.60
N MET A 2 -22.51 15.85 12.28
CA MET A 2 -21.29 15.62 11.49
C MET A 2 -20.63 16.96 11.19
N GLU A 3 -19.30 17.03 11.28
CA GLU A 3 -18.47 18.10 10.72
C GLU A 3 -17.53 17.51 9.68
N ILE A 4 -17.21 18.24 8.64
CA ILE A 4 -16.31 17.82 7.57
C ILE A 4 -15.14 18.79 7.54
N GLN A 5 -13.93 18.26 7.65
CA GLN A 5 -12.68 19.01 7.51
C GLN A 5 -11.99 18.58 6.21
N VAL A 6 -11.78 19.51 5.31
CA VAL A 6 -10.95 19.32 4.11
C VAL A 6 -9.56 19.83 4.45
N LEU A 7 -8.63 18.89 4.66
CA LEU A 7 -7.23 19.21 5.00
C LEU A 7 -6.43 19.30 3.70
N ASP A 8 -6.14 20.51 3.27
CA ASP A 8 -5.49 20.81 1.99
C ASP A 8 -4.09 21.37 2.20
N ASP A 9 -3.11 20.75 1.50
CA ASP A 9 -1.72 21.18 1.43
C ASP A 9 -1.29 21.40 -0.04
N SER A 10 -2.22 21.63 -0.96
CA SER A 10 -1.91 21.85 -2.37
C SER A 10 -1.27 23.23 -2.57
N ASP A 11 -0.42 23.30 -3.58
CA ASP A 11 0.30 24.50 -4.01
C ASP A 11 0.03 24.83 -5.49
N ASP A 12 -1.06 24.27 -6.02
CA ASP A 12 -1.55 24.44 -7.39
C ASP A 12 -3.02 24.81 -7.39
N GLU A 13 -3.67 24.81 -8.55
CA GLU A 13 -5.09 25.13 -8.73
C GLU A 13 -6.05 24.30 -7.88
N THR A 14 -5.59 23.24 -7.22
CA THR A 14 -6.41 22.41 -6.33
C THR A 14 -6.92 23.23 -5.13
N ALA A 15 -6.12 24.17 -4.64
CA ALA A 15 -6.53 25.03 -3.52
C ALA A 15 -7.80 25.85 -3.86
N ASP A 16 -7.82 26.47 -5.03
CA ASP A 16 -8.97 27.27 -5.51
C ASP A 16 -10.22 26.41 -5.73
N ILE A 17 -10.02 25.19 -6.27
CA ILE A 17 -11.09 24.20 -6.45
C ILE A 17 -11.69 23.80 -5.11
N VAL A 18 -10.85 23.51 -4.12
CA VAL A 18 -11.29 23.12 -2.76
C VAL A 18 -12.06 24.27 -2.11
N GLU A 19 -11.54 25.51 -2.19
CA GLU A 19 -12.21 26.67 -1.60
C GLU A 19 -13.59 26.88 -2.21
N THR A 20 -13.69 26.81 -3.53
CA THR A 20 -14.95 26.96 -4.27
C THR A 20 -15.96 25.89 -3.87
N LEU A 21 -15.58 24.62 -3.88
CA LEU A 21 -16.45 23.50 -3.51
C LEU A 21 -16.92 23.61 -2.06
N VAL A 22 -16.02 23.92 -1.13
CA VAL A 22 -16.36 24.09 0.28
C VAL A 22 -17.36 25.23 0.47
N ALA A 23 -17.18 26.36 -0.24
CA ALA A 23 -18.14 27.46 -0.19
C ALA A 23 -19.54 27.05 -0.70
N ASP A 24 -19.60 26.26 -1.77
CA ASP A 24 -20.87 25.79 -2.33
C ASP A 24 -21.57 24.78 -1.42
N TYR A 25 -20.85 23.83 -0.84
CA TYR A 25 -21.44 22.90 0.14
C TYR A 25 -21.88 23.60 1.44
N LYS A 26 -21.19 24.66 1.87
CA LYS A 26 -21.67 25.52 2.99
C LYS A 26 -23.00 26.18 2.69
N LYS A 27 -23.19 26.71 1.46
CA LYS A 27 -24.47 27.29 1.03
C LYS A 27 -25.62 26.27 1.06
N LEU A 28 -25.29 24.96 0.82
CA LEU A 28 -26.26 23.87 0.93
C LEU A 28 -26.52 23.43 2.39
N GLY A 29 -25.91 24.07 3.38
CA GLY A 29 -26.14 23.80 4.80
C GLY A 29 -25.19 22.73 5.41
N PHE A 30 -24.17 22.26 4.68
CA PHE A 30 -23.19 21.34 5.25
C PHE A 30 -22.24 22.05 6.21
N ASN A 31 -21.94 21.41 7.34
CA ASN A 31 -20.91 21.87 8.27
C ASN A 31 -19.53 21.41 7.77
N ILE A 32 -18.99 22.12 6.78
CA ILE A 32 -17.74 21.80 6.11
C ILE A 32 -16.76 22.97 6.19
N THR A 33 -15.47 22.69 6.41
CA THR A 33 -14.42 23.71 6.50
C THR A 33 -13.17 23.23 5.79
N ALA A 34 -12.58 24.07 4.94
CA ALA A 34 -11.26 23.86 4.39
C ALA A 34 -10.20 24.41 5.36
N TYR A 35 -9.16 23.62 5.58
CA TYR A 35 -7.95 24.00 6.31
C TYR A 35 -6.77 23.92 5.36
N HIS A 36 -6.43 25.03 4.73
CA HIS A 36 -5.27 25.14 3.86
C HIS A 36 -4.05 25.55 4.66
N ARG A 37 -2.93 24.83 4.49
CA ARG A 37 -1.66 25.12 5.14
C ARG A 37 -0.62 25.58 4.14
N LEU A 38 -0.07 26.78 4.35
CA LEU A 38 1.06 27.29 3.57
C LEU A 38 2.35 26.48 3.82
N ASN A 39 2.50 25.95 5.03
CA ASN A 39 3.63 25.12 5.41
C ASN A 39 3.22 23.64 5.46
N ARG A 40 3.74 22.83 4.53
CA ARG A 40 3.49 21.37 4.42
C ARG A 40 4.30 20.54 5.42
N SER A 41 4.79 21.14 6.53
CA SER A 41 5.60 20.45 7.53
C SER A 41 4.88 19.20 8.06
N GLY A 42 5.57 18.06 8.04
CA GLY A 42 5.02 16.77 8.44
C GLY A 42 3.98 16.19 7.47
N TYR A 43 3.74 16.83 6.33
CA TYR A 43 2.86 16.34 5.27
C TYR A 43 1.48 15.89 5.79
N LYS A 44 0.98 14.72 5.37
CA LYS A 44 -0.32 14.18 5.82
C LYS A 44 -0.41 14.07 7.34
N ALA A 45 0.62 13.55 8.00
CA ALA A 45 0.65 13.49 9.48
C ALA A 45 0.54 14.87 10.12
N GLY A 46 1.20 15.87 9.54
CA GLY A 46 1.10 17.27 9.97
C GLY A 46 -0.29 17.85 9.75
N ALA A 47 -0.92 17.58 8.60
CA ALA A 47 -2.29 18.01 8.31
C ALA A 47 -3.29 17.40 9.30
N LEU A 48 -3.21 16.08 9.54
CA LEU A 48 -4.06 15.39 10.51
C LEU A 48 -3.83 15.90 11.95
N LYS A 49 -2.58 16.21 12.32
CA LYS A 49 -2.25 16.81 13.62
C LYS A 49 -2.87 18.19 13.79
N GLU A 50 -2.85 19.02 12.76
CA GLU A 50 -3.50 20.34 12.78
C GLU A 50 -5.04 20.20 12.81
N GLY A 51 -5.63 19.38 11.93
CA GLY A 51 -7.06 19.13 11.91
C GLY A 51 -7.62 18.64 13.24
N LEU A 52 -6.85 17.81 13.96
CA LEU A 52 -7.22 17.30 15.28
C LEU A 52 -7.43 18.41 16.32
N LYS A 53 -6.75 19.54 16.20
CA LYS A 53 -6.92 20.68 17.15
C LYS A 53 -8.32 21.31 17.06
N PHE A 54 -8.92 21.25 15.87
CA PHE A 54 -10.23 21.84 15.59
C PHE A 54 -11.36 20.81 15.61
N ALA A 55 -11.03 19.52 15.59
CA ALA A 55 -12.01 18.44 15.59
C ALA A 55 -12.79 18.39 16.90
N LYS A 56 -14.12 18.47 16.80
CA LYS A 56 -15.08 18.46 17.93
C LYS A 56 -15.74 17.10 18.12
N GLY A 57 -15.65 16.24 17.09
CA GLY A 57 -16.29 14.93 17.10
C GLY A 57 -15.68 13.96 18.11
N GLU A 58 -16.52 13.12 18.71
CA GLU A 58 -16.10 11.99 19.53
C GLU A 58 -15.35 10.96 18.67
N PHE A 59 -15.72 10.87 17.40
CA PHE A 59 -15.13 9.97 16.42
C PHE A 59 -14.61 10.77 15.23
N ILE A 60 -13.50 10.30 14.64
CA ILE A 60 -12.84 10.91 13.48
C ILE A 60 -12.74 9.86 12.38
N ALA A 61 -13.49 10.07 11.30
CA ALA A 61 -13.35 9.29 10.08
C ALA A 61 -12.29 9.93 9.17
N ILE A 62 -11.44 9.12 8.55
CA ILE A 62 -10.36 9.59 7.68
C ILE A 62 -10.50 8.96 6.31
N PHE A 63 -10.58 9.82 5.29
CA PHE A 63 -10.61 9.43 3.89
C PHE A 63 -9.59 10.25 3.10
N ASP A 64 -8.77 9.57 2.31
CA ASP A 64 -7.96 10.22 1.28
C ASP A 64 -8.89 10.68 0.14
N ALA A 65 -8.49 11.71 -0.59
CA ALA A 65 -9.33 12.37 -1.60
C ALA A 65 -9.76 11.46 -2.76
N ASP A 66 -9.07 10.35 -2.99
CA ASP A 66 -9.38 9.35 -4.00
C ASP A 66 -10.21 8.16 -3.48
N PHE A 67 -10.68 8.21 -2.22
CA PHE A 67 -11.50 7.17 -1.60
C PHE A 67 -12.98 7.57 -1.58
N ILE A 68 -13.84 6.67 -2.04
CA ILE A 68 -15.29 6.88 -2.16
C ILE A 68 -16.03 5.96 -1.18
N PRO A 69 -16.37 6.45 0.02
CA PRO A 69 -17.14 5.68 0.99
C PRO A 69 -18.61 5.55 0.57
N ALA A 70 -19.23 4.42 0.92
CA ALA A 70 -20.67 4.26 0.80
C ALA A 70 -21.39 5.19 1.79
N SER A 71 -22.62 5.60 1.47
CA SER A 71 -23.42 6.56 2.29
C SER A 71 -23.70 6.05 3.70
N ASP A 72 -23.74 4.75 3.91
CA ASP A 72 -23.98 4.10 5.20
C ASP A 72 -22.71 3.72 5.98
N PHE A 73 -21.52 4.01 5.42
CA PHE A 73 -20.22 3.66 6.01
C PHE A 73 -20.08 4.12 7.46
N LEU A 74 -20.35 5.40 7.74
CA LEU A 74 -20.20 5.94 9.09
C LEU A 74 -21.18 5.29 10.08
N ARG A 75 -22.43 5.06 9.67
CA ARG A 75 -23.43 4.42 10.53
C ARG A 75 -23.03 3.01 10.91
N LYS A 76 -22.54 2.21 9.95
CA LYS A 76 -22.05 0.87 10.19
C LYS A 76 -20.80 0.86 11.07
N ALA A 77 -19.82 1.71 10.78
CA ALA A 77 -18.59 1.80 11.54
C ALA A 77 -18.82 2.23 13.00
N LEU A 78 -19.74 3.18 13.24
CA LEU A 78 -20.05 3.65 14.58
C LEU A 78 -20.70 2.59 15.47
N GLY A 79 -21.43 1.61 14.92
CA GLY A 79 -22.01 0.51 15.68
C GLY A 79 -20.98 -0.36 16.42
N TYR A 80 -19.72 -0.34 16.03
CA TYR A 80 -18.67 -1.07 16.76
C TYR A 80 -18.21 -0.36 18.04
N PHE A 81 -18.43 0.94 18.18
CA PHE A 81 -17.91 1.73 19.31
C PHE A 81 -18.73 1.66 20.60
N ASP A 82 -19.72 0.78 20.68
CA ASP A 82 -20.44 0.48 21.92
C ASP A 82 -19.49 -0.11 23.00
N ASP A 83 -18.44 -0.88 22.59
CA ASP A 83 -17.32 -1.20 23.48
C ASP A 83 -16.39 0.02 23.56
N SER A 84 -16.33 0.64 24.75
CA SER A 84 -15.51 1.82 25.02
C SER A 84 -14.00 1.60 24.83
N ARG A 85 -13.55 0.35 24.77
CA ARG A 85 -12.15 -0.01 24.51
C ARG A 85 -11.79 -0.03 23.02
N ILE A 86 -12.78 0.05 22.12
CA ILE A 86 -12.51 0.12 20.68
C ILE A 86 -12.06 1.53 20.34
N GLY A 87 -10.81 1.63 19.85
CA GLY A 87 -10.17 2.85 19.44
C GLY A 87 -10.20 3.09 17.93
N LEU A 88 -10.26 2.02 17.13
CA LEU A 88 -10.23 2.05 15.67
C LEU A 88 -11.14 1.01 15.07
N VAL A 89 -11.89 1.43 14.06
CA VAL A 89 -12.57 0.54 13.10
C VAL A 89 -11.99 0.82 11.71
N GLN A 90 -11.35 -0.18 11.09
CA GLN A 90 -10.77 -0.11 9.76
C GLN A 90 -11.66 -0.83 8.75
N GLY A 91 -12.05 -0.13 7.69
CA GLY A 91 -12.73 -0.72 6.54
C GLY A 91 -11.74 -1.29 5.50
N ARG A 92 -12.26 -2.05 4.55
CA ARG A 92 -11.50 -2.65 3.45
C ARG A 92 -11.39 -1.70 2.26
N TRP A 93 -10.21 -1.65 1.64
CA TRP A 93 -10.06 -0.95 0.36
C TRP A 93 -10.62 -1.81 -0.77
N GLY A 94 -11.53 -1.24 -1.55
CA GLY A 94 -11.95 -1.75 -2.84
C GLY A 94 -11.18 -1.08 -3.98
N HIS A 95 -11.36 -1.58 -5.20
CA HIS A 95 -10.58 -1.18 -6.35
C HIS A 95 -11.48 -0.68 -7.47
N LEU A 96 -11.39 0.61 -7.85
CA LEU A 96 -12.18 1.20 -8.94
C LEU A 96 -11.72 0.70 -10.31
N ASN A 97 -10.42 0.51 -10.47
CA ASN A 97 -9.77 0.25 -11.75
C ASN A 97 -8.97 -1.06 -11.79
N GLU A 98 -9.37 -2.09 -11.03
CA GLU A 98 -8.67 -3.39 -11.02
C GLU A 98 -8.41 -3.93 -12.43
N MET A 99 -9.43 -3.87 -13.30
CA MET A 99 -9.38 -4.49 -14.64
C MET A 99 -8.66 -3.65 -15.69
N TYR A 100 -8.13 -2.48 -15.34
CA TYR A 100 -7.49 -1.55 -16.26
C TYR A 100 -6.25 -2.14 -16.95
N SER A 101 -5.33 -2.74 -16.18
CA SER A 101 -4.06 -3.28 -16.68
C SER A 101 -3.57 -4.49 -15.88
N ILE A 102 -2.52 -5.16 -16.39
CA ILE A 102 -1.82 -6.21 -15.64
C ILE A 102 -1.27 -5.67 -14.32
N LEU A 103 -0.75 -4.45 -14.32
CA LEU A 103 -0.22 -3.79 -13.13
C LEU A 103 -1.30 -3.57 -12.06
N THR A 104 -2.49 -3.08 -12.44
CA THR A 104 -3.58 -2.86 -11.49
C THR A 104 -4.14 -4.18 -10.96
N LYS A 105 -4.23 -5.22 -11.79
CA LYS A 105 -4.61 -6.59 -11.36
C LYS A 105 -3.66 -7.16 -10.33
N ALA A 106 -2.35 -7.00 -10.55
CA ALA A 106 -1.32 -7.44 -9.60
C ALA A 106 -1.42 -6.71 -8.25
N GLN A 107 -1.61 -5.39 -8.27
CA GLN A 107 -1.79 -4.59 -7.06
C GLN A 107 -3.08 -4.94 -6.32
N ALA A 108 -4.20 -5.12 -7.04
CA ALA A 108 -5.47 -5.52 -6.44
C ALA A 108 -5.34 -6.82 -5.64
N VAL A 109 -4.78 -7.88 -6.24
CA VAL A 109 -4.57 -9.16 -5.55
C VAL A 109 -3.67 -9.00 -4.33
N SER A 110 -2.60 -8.19 -4.40
CA SER A 110 -1.71 -7.94 -3.26
C SER A 110 -2.44 -7.27 -2.09
N LEU A 111 -3.28 -6.26 -2.37
CA LEU A 111 -4.08 -5.57 -1.36
C LEU A 111 -5.21 -6.45 -0.82
N ASP A 112 -5.85 -7.23 -1.69
CA ASP A 112 -6.89 -8.18 -1.28
C ASP A 112 -6.34 -9.21 -0.27
N PHE A 113 -5.12 -9.72 -0.47
CA PHE A 113 -4.47 -10.58 0.52
C PHE A 113 -4.23 -9.88 1.85
N HIS A 114 -3.78 -8.64 1.80
CA HIS A 114 -3.59 -7.84 3.00
C HIS A 114 -4.90 -7.70 3.79
N PHE A 115 -6.01 -7.37 3.13
CA PHE A 115 -7.28 -7.13 3.80
C PHE A 115 -8.00 -8.44 4.19
N PHE A 116 -8.24 -9.35 3.25
CA PHE A 116 -9.01 -10.57 3.50
C PHE A 116 -8.31 -11.59 4.39
N ILE A 117 -6.97 -11.55 4.44
CA ILE A 117 -6.20 -12.53 5.22
C ILE A 117 -5.51 -11.85 6.40
N GLU A 118 -4.56 -10.92 6.15
CA GLU A 118 -3.74 -10.38 7.24
C GLU A 118 -4.56 -9.53 8.22
N GLN A 119 -5.32 -8.54 7.75
CA GLN A 119 -6.09 -7.65 8.63
C GLN A 119 -7.20 -8.41 9.33
N LYS A 120 -7.91 -9.27 8.59
CA LYS A 120 -8.98 -10.11 9.16
C LYS A 120 -8.45 -11.05 10.24
N ALA A 121 -7.36 -11.77 9.97
CA ALA A 121 -6.75 -12.66 10.96
C ALA A 121 -6.32 -11.90 12.22
N LYS A 122 -5.63 -10.77 12.07
CA LYS A 122 -5.18 -9.93 13.20
C LYS A 122 -6.35 -9.42 14.04
N SER A 123 -7.42 -8.96 13.39
CA SER A 123 -8.63 -8.49 14.08
C SER A 123 -9.29 -9.61 14.88
N LEU A 124 -9.46 -10.80 14.28
CA LEU A 124 -10.11 -11.94 14.92
C LEU A 124 -9.28 -12.56 16.06
N THR A 125 -7.97 -12.50 15.97
CA THR A 125 -7.05 -13.06 16.97
C THR A 125 -6.51 -12.02 17.96
N HIS A 126 -7.00 -10.79 17.89
CA HIS A 126 -6.55 -9.66 18.72
C HIS A 126 -5.05 -9.36 18.65
N LEU A 127 -4.40 -9.70 17.54
CA LEU A 127 -3.04 -9.31 17.24
C LEU A 127 -2.99 -7.84 16.79
N PHE A 128 -1.81 -7.25 16.83
CA PHE A 128 -1.64 -5.85 16.43
C PHE A 128 -1.92 -5.68 14.93
N MET A 129 -2.97 -4.94 14.63
CA MET A 129 -3.31 -4.54 13.27
C MET A 129 -2.92 -3.07 13.02
N ASN A 130 -2.83 -2.69 11.76
CA ASN A 130 -2.54 -1.32 11.38
C ASN A 130 -3.77 -0.64 10.79
N PHE A 131 -3.94 0.62 11.11
CA PHE A 131 -4.69 1.54 10.26
C PHE A 131 -3.95 1.72 8.93
N ASN A 132 -4.66 1.71 7.84
CA ASN A 132 -4.07 1.81 6.50
C ASN A 132 -4.05 3.26 5.96
N GLY A 133 -4.13 4.24 6.86
CA GLY A 133 -4.08 5.66 6.55
C GLY A 133 -5.41 6.28 6.15
N THR A 134 -6.38 5.46 5.74
CA THR A 134 -7.68 5.90 5.20
C THR A 134 -8.74 4.81 5.37
N ALA A 135 -10.01 5.12 5.08
CA ALA A 135 -11.13 4.19 5.18
C ALA A 135 -11.30 3.61 6.60
N GLY A 136 -11.18 4.46 7.61
CA GLY A 136 -11.37 4.03 8.99
C GLY A 136 -11.85 5.14 9.90
N VAL A 137 -12.38 4.73 11.05
CA VAL A 137 -12.92 5.60 12.09
C VAL A 137 -12.16 5.39 13.37
N TRP A 138 -11.68 6.46 13.95
CA TRP A 138 -10.98 6.50 15.23
C TRP A 138 -11.84 7.11 16.31
N ARG A 139 -11.75 6.57 17.53
CA ARG A 139 -12.19 7.29 18.72
C ARG A 139 -11.18 8.41 19.04
N THR A 140 -11.65 9.66 19.11
CA THR A 140 -10.79 10.84 19.35
C THR A 140 -9.96 10.69 20.63
N LEU A 141 -10.54 10.13 21.68
CA LEU A 141 -9.85 9.83 22.92
C LEU A 141 -8.67 8.88 22.71
N CYS A 142 -8.83 7.84 21.87
CA CYS A 142 -7.77 6.90 21.54
C CYS A 142 -6.58 7.60 20.85
N ILE A 143 -6.86 8.47 19.87
CA ILE A 143 -5.80 9.25 19.21
C ILE A 143 -5.02 10.10 20.22
N LYS A 144 -5.74 10.81 21.10
CA LYS A 144 -5.13 11.68 22.13
C LYS A 144 -4.32 10.88 23.14
N ASP A 145 -4.86 9.78 23.66
CA ASP A 145 -4.18 8.91 24.63
C ASP A 145 -2.91 8.27 24.03
N ALA A 146 -2.95 7.89 22.76
CA ALA A 146 -1.78 7.39 22.04
C ALA A 146 -0.74 8.47 21.68
N GLY A 147 -0.95 9.73 22.06
CA GLY A 147 -0.04 10.86 21.84
C GLY A 147 -0.21 11.57 20.48
N GLY A 148 -1.33 11.35 19.78
CA GLY A 148 -1.65 12.02 18.52
C GLY A 148 -0.81 11.56 17.33
N TRP A 149 -0.90 12.30 16.24
CA TRP A 149 -0.15 12.04 15.01
C TRP A 149 1.31 12.48 15.13
N HIS A 150 2.24 11.58 14.83
CA HIS A 150 3.66 11.87 14.78
C HIS A 150 4.14 12.03 13.33
N THR A 151 4.99 13.04 13.10
CA THR A 151 5.53 13.38 11.77
C THR A 151 6.90 12.78 11.50
N SER A 152 7.41 11.95 12.41
CA SER A 152 8.76 11.37 12.35
C SER A 152 8.91 10.18 11.42
N THR A 153 7.81 9.63 10.92
CA THR A 153 7.77 8.48 10.01
C THR A 153 6.90 8.78 8.79
N LEU A 154 7.15 8.10 7.66
CA LEU A 154 6.35 8.23 6.44
C LEU A 154 5.03 7.46 6.48
N VAL A 155 4.79 6.68 7.53
CA VAL A 155 3.59 5.87 7.75
C VAL A 155 3.05 6.16 9.16
N GLU A 156 2.48 7.35 9.29
CA GLU A 156 1.92 7.89 10.53
C GLU A 156 0.78 7.01 11.08
N ASP A 157 0.09 6.33 10.18
CA ASP A 157 -0.99 5.42 10.43
C ASP A 157 -0.52 4.16 11.19
N LEU A 158 0.54 3.52 10.72
CA LEU A 158 1.16 2.37 11.37
C LEU A 158 1.72 2.76 12.74
N ASP A 159 2.41 3.91 12.83
CA ASP A 159 2.97 4.42 14.09
C ASP A 159 1.89 4.65 15.15
N LEU A 160 0.80 5.35 14.79
CA LEU A 160 -0.31 5.61 15.71
C LEU A 160 -1.01 4.31 16.11
N SER A 161 -1.25 3.40 15.17
CA SER A 161 -1.93 2.12 15.43
C SER A 161 -1.21 1.30 16.49
N PHE A 162 0.11 1.21 16.38
CA PHE A 162 0.92 0.45 17.34
C PHE A 162 0.97 1.12 18.71
N ARG A 163 1.10 2.45 18.77
CA ARG A 163 1.06 3.19 20.04
C ARG A 163 -0.30 3.08 20.75
N ALA A 164 -1.40 3.12 19.99
CA ALA A 164 -2.74 2.93 20.54
C ALA A 164 -2.91 1.54 21.16
N GLN A 165 -2.52 0.49 20.44
CA GLN A 165 -2.64 -0.89 20.91
C GLN A 165 -1.70 -1.19 22.09
N MET A 166 -0.53 -0.55 22.17
CA MET A 166 0.32 -0.59 23.38
C MET A 166 -0.38 -0.04 24.63
N LYS A 167 -1.29 0.91 24.45
CA LYS A 167 -2.12 1.48 25.54
C LYS A 167 -3.34 0.61 25.90
N GLY A 168 -3.54 -0.50 25.17
CA GLY A 168 -4.66 -1.43 25.40
C GLY A 168 -5.91 -1.13 24.58
N TRP A 169 -5.86 -0.17 23.66
CA TRP A 169 -6.94 0.08 22.72
C TRP A 169 -7.11 -1.10 21.75
N LYS A 170 -8.35 -1.47 21.48
CA LYS A 170 -8.67 -2.48 20.48
C LYS A 170 -8.88 -1.86 19.12
N CYS A 171 -8.41 -2.56 18.08
CA CYS A 171 -8.65 -2.23 16.68
C CYS A 171 -9.51 -3.33 16.05
N ILE A 172 -10.51 -2.94 15.28
CA ILE A 172 -11.42 -3.85 14.56
C ILE A 172 -11.23 -3.65 13.07
N PHE A 173 -11.22 -4.74 12.32
CA PHE A 173 -11.31 -4.73 10.87
C PHE A 173 -12.64 -5.32 10.43
N ASP A 174 -13.35 -4.60 9.57
CA ASP A 174 -14.59 -5.05 8.96
C ASP A 174 -14.42 -5.10 7.44
N GLU A 175 -14.50 -6.32 6.87
CA GLU A 175 -14.33 -6.55 5.44
C GLU A 175 -15.51 -6.06 4.59
N ASP A 176 -16.69 -5.88 5.20
CA ASP A 176 -17.91 -5.41 4.54
C ASP A 176 -18.01 -3.88 4.49
N LEU A 177 -17.20 -3.19 5.29
CA LEU A 177 -17.02 -1.73 5.19
C LEU A 177 -16.08 -1.38 4.03
N VAL A 178 -16.57 -1.50 2.81
CA VAL A 178 -15.77 -1.29 1.60
C VAL A 178 -15.70 0.18 1.23
N VAL A 179 -14.48 0.68 0.96
CA VAL A 179 -14.25 2.01 0.39
C VAL A 179 -13.39 1.85 -0.86
N ASN A 180 -13.96 2.20 -2.00
CA ASN A 180 -13.30 2.04 -3.28
C ASN A 180 -12.31 3.18 -3.55
N ALA A 181 -11.15 2.83 -4.14
CA ALA A 181 -10.12 3.78 -4.53
C ALA A 181 -9.44 3.39 -5.84
N GLU A 182 -8.77 4.36 -6.45
CA GLU A 182 -7.97 4.13 -7.64
C GLU A 182 -6.64 3.46 -7.29
N LEU A 183 -6.27 2.40 -8.01
CA LEU A 183 -4.92 1.82 -7.99
C LEU A 183 -3.99 2.60 -8.91
N PRO A 184 -2.71 2.81 -8.55
CA PRO A 184 -1.72 3.42 -9.44
C PRO A 184 -1.63 2.69 -10.78
N VAL A 185 -1.90 3.39 -11.88
CA VAL A 185 -1.85 2.82 -13.24
C VAL A 185 -0.47 2.93 -13.88
N GLN A 186 0.39 3.81 -13.34
CA GLN A 186 1.76 3.98 -13.78
C GLN A 186 2.73 3.20 -12.88
N MET A 187 3.68 2.46 -13.47
CA MET A 187 4.66 1.67 -12.71
C MET A 187 5.49 2.55 -11.75
N ASN A 188 5.94 3.73 -12.19
CA ASN A 188 6.71 4.63 -11.33
C ASN A 188 5.87 5.21 -10.17
N ALA A 189 4.56 5.39 -10.36
CA ALA A 189 3.64 5.77 -9.27
C ALA A 189 3.47 4.63 -8.25
N ALA A 190 3.32 3.39 -8.72
CA ALA A 190 3.27 2.21 -7.87
C ALA A 190 4.58 2.01 -7.10
N LYS A 191 5.75 2.15 -7.75
CA LYS A 191 7.07 2.10 -7.11
C LYS A 191 7.22 3.17 -6.02
N ARG A 192 6.75 4.41 -6.27
CA ARG A 192 6.77 5.51 -5.29
C ARG A 192 5.92 5.17 -4.06
N GLN A 193 4.74 4.59 -4.25
CA GLN A 193 3.87 4.16 -3.15
C GLN A 193 4.53 3.06 -2.32
N GLN A 194 5.06 2.02 -2.96
CA GLN A 194 5.74 0.89 -2.30
C GLN A 194 7.02 1.34 -1.57
N PHE A 195 7.79 2.26 -2.16
CA PHE A 195 8.95 2.87 -1.52
C PHE A 195 8.59 3.52 -0.19
N ARG A 196 7.51 4.32 -0.18
CA ARG A 196 7.03 4.98 1.03
C ARG A 196 6.64 3.99 2.11
N TRP A 197 5.92 2.91 1.75
CA TRP A 197 5.51 1.87 2.69
C TRP A 197 6.71 1.10 3.26
N ALA A 198 7.65 0.70 2.42
CA ALA A 198 8.84 -0.02 2.87
C ALA A 198 9.74 0.84 3.76
N LYS A 199 10.06 2.08 3.35
CA LYS A 199 10.85 3.03 4.14
C LYS A 199 10.17 3.33 5.47
N GLY A 200 8.87 3.66 5.44
CA GLY A 200 8.11 4.00 6.63
C GLY A 200 8.01 2.85 7.62
N SER A 201 7.82 1.61 7.16
CA SER A 201 7.80 0.42 8.01
C SER A 201 9.11 0.26 8.80
N ILE A 202 10.27 0.44 8.16
CA ILE A 202 11.58 0.39 8.82
C ILE A 202 11.75 1.56 9.79
N GLN A 203 11.23 2.75 9.49
CA GLN A 203 11.27 3.88 10.43
C GLN A 203 10.46 3.59 11.70
N VAL A 204 9.26 3.00 11.55
CA VAL A 204 8.45 2.57 12.70
C VAL A 204 9.15 1.44 13.46
N ALA A 205 9.78 0.49 12.77
CA ALA A 205 10.58 -0.55 13.41
C ALA A 205 11.71 0.06 14.26
N LYS A 206 12.50 0.97 13.71
CA LYS A 206 13.56 1.68 14.47
C LYS A 206 13.03 2.40 15.69
N LYS A 207 11.83 2.98 15.59
CA LYS A 207 11.22 3.77 16.66
C LYS A 207 10.59 2.91 17.75
N LEU A 208 9.87 1.85 17.38
CA LEU A 208 8.97 1.15 18.30
C LEU A 208 9.34 -0.31 18.58
N LEU A 209 10.12 -0.99 17.71
CA LEU A 209 10.31 -2.43 17.79
C LEU A 209 10.88 -2.88 19.14
N ILE A 210 11.95 -2.25 19.62
CA ILE A 210 12.56 -2.61 20.90
C ILE A 210 11.58 -2.38 22.05
N ILE A 211 10.85 -1.26 22.05
CA ILE A 211 9.86 -0.94 23.07
C ILE A 211 8.76 -1.99 23.13
N LEU A 212 8.25 -2.38 21.95
CA LEU A 212 7.19 -3.37 21.81
C LEU A 212 7.64 -4.77 22.25
N LEU A 213 8.83 -5.20 21.82
CA LEU A 213 9.36 -6.52 22.18
C LEU A 213 9.72 -6.61 23.67
N SER A 214 10.16 -5.50 24.28
CA SER A 214 10.46 -5.42 25.72
C SER A 214 9.23 -5.26 26.61
N HIS A 215 8.04 -5.03 26.01
CA HIS A 215 6.82 -4.77 26.78
C HIS A 215 6.35 -6.05 27.51
N ARG A 216 6.38 -6.04 28.85
CA ARG A 216 6.16 -7.25 29.68
C ARG A 216 4.76 -7.84 29.58
N LYS A 217 3.74 -7.02 29.26
CA LYS A 217 2.35 -7.46 29.18
C LYS A 217 1.94 -8.05 27.83
N LEU A 218 2.80 -7.91 26.80
CA LEU A 218 2.49 -8.46 25.49
C LEU A 218 2.83 -9.95 25.42
N PRO A 219 1.91 -10.79 24.95
CA PRO A 219 2.14 -12.23 24.72
C PRO A 219 3.25 -12.45 23.67
N ILE A 220 3.86 -13.63 23.70
CA ILE A 220 4.99 -13.95 22.80
C ILE A 220 4.55 -14.03 21.32
N ASP A 221 3.39 -14.55 21.03
CA ASP A 221 2.79 -14.63 19.71
C ASP A 221 2.59 -13.22 19.10
N THR A 222 2.07 -12.29 19.90
CA THR A 222 1.93 -10.88 19.54
C THR A 222 3.29 -10.24 19.26
N LYS A 223 4.32 -10.52 20.06
CA LYS A 223 5.69 -10.02 19.84
C LYS A 223 6.29 -10.56 18.54
N ILE A 224 6.11 -11.85 18.24
CA ILE A 224 6.54 -12.48 17.00
C ILE A 224 5.83 -11.82 15.82
N GLN A 225 4.51 -11.64 15.90
CA GLN A 225 3.72 -11.00 14.85
C GLN A 225 4.18 -9.55 14.60
N ILE A 226 4.42 -8.76 15.65
CA ILE A 226 4.93 -7.39 15.56
C ILE A 226 6.31 -7.37 14.88
N PHE A 227 7.20 -8.27 15.28
CA PHE A 227 8.52 -8.38 14.66
C PHE A 227 8.39 -8.65 13.16
N ILE A 228 7.64 -9.67 12.78
CA ILE A 228 7.42 -10.02 11.36
C ILE A 228 6.80 -8.83 10.61
N GLN A 229 5.77 -8.19 11.15
CA GLN A 229 5.05 -7.11 10.47
C GLN A 229 5.93 -5.87 10.23
N LEU A 230 6.73 -5.46 11.20
CA LEU A 230 7.59 -4.29 11.09
C LEU A 230 8.83 -4.54 10.24
N THR A 231 9.30 -5.80 10.15
CA THR A 231 10.51 -6.17 9.42
C THR A 231 10.25 -6.88 8.09
N LYS A 232 8.99 -7.13 7.72
CA LYS A 232 8.62 -7.92 6.52
C LYS A 232 9.29 -7.46 5.23
N HIS A 233 9.54 -6.17 5.10
CA HIS A 233 10.18 -5.62 3.90
C HIS A 233 11.66 -5.99 3.77
N ILE A 234 12.34 -6.44 4.86
CA ILE A 234 13.73 -6.92 4.82
C ILE A 234 13.89 -8.14 3.88
N ILE A 235 12.81 -8.83 3.59
CA ILE A 235 12.81 -9.90 2.59
C ILE A 235 13.32 -9.42 1.21
N ASN A 236 13.08 -8.15 0.83
CA ASN A 236 13.49 -7.62 -0.47
C ASN A 236 15.03 -7.64 -0.67
N PRO A 237 15.87 -7.03 0.19
CA PRO A 237 17.32 -7.12 0.04
C PRO A 237 17.83 -8.55 0.19
N LEU A 238 17.24 -9.39 1.06
CA LEU A 238 17.64 -10.81 1.16
C LEU A 238 17.36 -11.57 -0.14
N PHE A 239 16.24 -11.28 -0.79
CA PHE A 239 15.90 -11.82 -2.08
C PHE A 239 16.89 -11.40 -3.18
N LEU A 240 17.35 -10.13 -3.20
CA LEU A 240 18.38 -9.69 -4.13
C LEU A 240 19.74 -10.34 -3.86
N ILE A 241 20.13 -10.50 -2.60
CA ILE A 241 21.37 -11.20 -2.22
C ILE A 241 21.31 -12.65 -2.71
N GLN A 242 20.20 -13.35 -2.47
CA GLN A 242 19.98 -14.71 -2.95
C GLN A 242 20.12 -14.78 -4.47
N PHE A 243 19.52 -13.86 -5.21
CA PHE A 243 19.60 -13.81 -6.67
C PHE A 243 21.02 -13.59 -7.18
N LEU A 244 21.79 -12.70 -6.54
CA LEU A 244 23.20 -12.43 -6.90
C LEU A 244 24.15 -13.59 -6.61
N ILE A 245 23.87 -14.41 -5.60
CA ILE A 245 24.72 -15.55 -5.24
C ILE A 245 24.53 -16.73 -6.20
N PHE A 246 23.38 -16.87 -6.85
CA PHE A 246 23.06 -18.01 -7.70
C PHE A 246 24.14 -18.38 -8.74
N PRO A 247 24.58 -17.49 -9.65
CA PRO A 247 25.59 -17.86 -10.65
C PRO A 247 26.95 -18.22 -10.02
N ILE A 248 27.27 -17.62 -8.86
CA ILE A 248 28.51 -17.98 -8.14
C ILE A 248 28.43 -19.44 -7.69
N LEU A 249 27.33 -19.89 -7.11
CA LEU A 249 27.11 -21.28 -6.71
C LEU A 249 27.16 -22.23 -7.90
N LEU A 250 26.62 -21.83 -9.05
CA LEU A 250 26.69 -22.62 -10.28
C LEU A 250 28.13 -22.75 -10.82
N LEU A 251 28.89 -21.64 -10.79
CA LEU A 251 30.29 -21.63 -11.31
C LEU A 251 31.28 -22.43 -10.45
N VAL A 252 31.10 -22.43 -9.12
CA VAL A 252 31.93 -23.28 -8.23
C VAL A 252 31.47 -24.73 -8.22
N ASN A 253 30.53 -25.09 -9.11
CA ASN A 253 29.97 -26.43 -9.24
C ASN A 253 29.52 -27.00 -7.88
N TYR A 254 28.92 -26.13 -7.06
CA TYR A 254 28.43 -26.50 -5.73
C TYR A 254 27.29 -27.51 -5.88
N GLN A 255 27.61 -28.78 -5.60
CA GLN A 255 26.65 -29.87 -5.65
C GLN A 255 25.76 -29.80 -4.41
N ILE A 256 24.69 -29.03 -4.50
CA ILE A 256 23.66 -28.93 -3.42
C ILE A 256 23.09 -30.32 -3.08
N TYR A 257 23.18 -31.26 -4.02
CA TYR A 257 22.64 -32.63 -3.87
C TYR A 257 23.40 -33.51 -2.90
N ASP A 258 24.71 -33.36 -2.77
CA ASP A 258 25.55 -34.28 -1.97
C ASP A 258 25.56 -33.92 -0.48
N THR A 259 25.27 -32.69 -0.11
CA THR A 259 25.38 -32.21 1.27
C THR A 259 24.12 -31.57 1.87
N ALA A 260 23.09 -31.33 1.08
CA ALA A 260 22.00 -30.45 1.52
C ALA A 260 20.63 -30.81 0.98
N TRP A 261 20.09 -31.98 1.34
CA TRP A 261 18.66 -32.26 1.22
C TRP A 261 17.81 -31.21 1.94
N ALA A 262 18.30 -30.61 3.01
CA ALA A 262 17.56 -29.57 3.76
C ALA A 262 17.34 -28.26 2.98
N PRO A 263 18.35 -27.64 2.30
CA PRO A 263 18.11 -26.52 1.39
C PRO A 263 17.23 -26.89 0.19
N ALA A 264 17.36 -28.09 -0.37
CA ALA A 264 16.49 -28.53 -1.46
C ALA A 264 15.03 -28.63 -1.01
N ILE A 265 14.77 -29.21 0.16
CA ILE A 265 13.43 -29.20 0.76
C ILE A 265 12.95 -27.78 1.03
N GLY A 266 13.80 -26.89 1.56
CA GLY A 266 13.47 -25.49 1.79
C GLY A 266 13.02 -24.77 0.50
N ILE A 267 13.72 -24.99 -0.61
CA ILE A 267 13.37 -24.46 -1.92
C ILE A 267 12.02 -25.02 -2.41
N VAL A 268 11.83 -26.35 -2.29
CA VAL A 268 10.57 -27.01 -2.67
C VAL A 268 9.41 -26.48 -1.82
N VAL A 269 9.59 -26.38 -0.51
CA VAL A 269 8.61 -25.82 0.42
C VAL A 269 8.28 -24.37 0.06
N TYR A 270 9.27 -23.55 -0.21
CA TYR A 270 9.07 -22.15 -0.63
C TYR A 270 8.33 -22.03 -1.96
N LEU A 271 8.69 -22.83 -2.96
CA LEU A 271 8.06 -22.80 -4.29
C LEU A 271 6.67 -23.41 -4.33
N LEU A 272 6.37 -24.38 -3.48
CA LEU A 272 5.11 -25.09 -3.49
C LEU A 272 4.13 -24.62 -2.38
N LEU A 273 4.58 -24.50 -1.14
CA LEU A 273 3.69 -24.16 -0.02
C LEU A 273 3.18 -22.72 -0.11
N GLY A 274 4.05 -21.76 -0.43
CA GLY A 274 3.63 -20.38 -0.61
C GLY A 274 2.54 -20.23 -1.68
N PRO A 275 2.82 -20.56 -2.96
CA PRO A 275 1.85 -20.52 -4.03
C PRO A 275 0.62 -21.38 -3.78
N ALA A 276 0.76 -22.60 -3.24
CA ALA A 276 -0.37 -23.47 -2.95
C ALA A 276 -1.31 -22.86 -1.89
N THR A 277 -0.75 -22.29 -0.83
CA THR A 277 -1.53 -21.59 0.19
C THR A 277 -2.30 -20.40 -0.41
N TYR A 278 -1.63 -19.60 -1.26
CA TYR A 278 -2.28 -18.49 -1.95
C TYR A 278 -3.39 -18.97 -2.89
N LEU A 279 -3.15 -20.00 -3.70
CA LEU A 279 -4.16 -20.56 -4.60
C LEU A 279 -5.37 -21.14 -3.83
N PHE A 280 -5.11 -21.80 -2.71
CA PHE A 280 -6.17 -22.27 -1.82
C PHE A 280 -7.03 -21.11 -1.30
N MET A 281 -6.40 -20.03 -0.84
CA MET A 281 -7.08 -18.84 -0.36
C MET A 281 -7.86 -18.13 -1.48
N ILE A 282 -7.27 -17.97 -2.66
CA ILE A 282 -7.94 -17.41 -3.85
C ILE A 282 -9.21 -18.21 -4.14
N ARG A 283 -9.13 -19.55 -4.16
CA ARG A 283 -10.28 -20.41 -4.42
C ARG A 283 -11.36 -20.28 -3.36
N LYS A 284 -10.99 -20.06 -2.11
CA LYS A 284 -11.93 -19.90 -0.98
C LYS A 284 -12.62 -18.54 -0.99
N ILE A 285 -11.89 -17.47 -1.29
CA ILE A 285 -12.40 -16.07 -1.29
C ILE A 285 -13.22 -15.81 -2.55
N TRP A 286 -12.67 -16.15 -3.72
CA TRP A 286 -13.30 -15.86 -5.04
C TRP A 286 -13.82 -17.12 -5.72
N ARG A 287 -14.78 -17.79 -5.13
CA ARG A 287 -15.30 -19.11 -5.55
C ARG A 287 -15.59 -19.22 -7.05
N GLU A 288 -16.23 -18.21 -7.63
CA GLU A 288 -16.64 -18.20 -9.04
C GLU A 288 -15.50 -17.79 -9.99
N ASN A 289 -14.71 -16.80 -9.60
CA ASN A 289 -13.68 -16.18 -10.45
C ASN A 289 -12.24 -16.57 -10.06
N TRP A 290 -12.06 -17.66 -9.33
CA TRP A 290 -10.76 -18.04 -8.76
C TRP A 290 -9.67 -18.24 -9.82
N ARG A 291 -10.00 -18.76 -11.02
CA ARG A 291 -9.04 -18.99 -12.11
C ARG A 291 -8.46 -17.66 -12.62
N THR A 292 -9.31 -16.66 -12.80
CA THR A 292 -8.89 -15.30 -13.19
C THR A 292 -8.00 -14.67 -12.11
N LYS A 293 -8.39 -14.78 -10.85
CA LYS A 293 -7.59 -14.28 -9.73
C LYS A 293 -6.26 -15.04 -9.55
N ALA A 294 -6.21 -16.32 -9.88
CA ALA A 294 -4.96 -17.11 -9.91
C ALA A 294 -3.98 -16.58 -10.97
N LEU A 295 -4.49 -16.17 -12.15
CA LEU A 295 -3.66 -15.51 -13.16
C LEU A 295 -3.16 -14.13 -12.67
N HIS A 296 -4.03 -13.35 -12.01
CA HIS A 296 -3.62 -12.07 -11.42
C HIS A 296 -2.56 -12.27 -10.32
N TYR A 297 -2.61 -13.37 -9.58
CA TYR A 297 -1.59 -13.76 -8.61
C TYR A 297 -0.21 -13.99 -9.26
N LEU A 298 -0.15 -14.63 -10.41
CA LEU A 298 1.09 -14.76 -11.17
C LEU A 298 1.67 -13.38 -11.55
N PHE A 299 0.84 -12.46 -11.99
CA PHE A 299 1.27 -11.08 -12.26
C PHE A 299 1.74 -10.36 -11.00
N MET A 300 1.11 -10.63 -9.86
CA MET A 300 1.56 -10.11 -8.56
C MET A 300 2.96 -10.60 -8.21
N ILE A 301 3.29 -11.88 -8.50
CA ILE A 301 4.65 -12.41 -8.26
C ILE A 301 5.68 -11.65 -9.11
N PHE A 302 5.43 -11.44 -10.39
CA PHE A 302 6.33 -10.67 -11.26
C PHE A 302 6.48 -9.22 -10.79
N TYR A 303 5.38 -8.58 -10.41
CA TYR A 303 5.39 -7.24 -9.86
C TYR A 303 6.20 -7.18 -8.56
N ALA A 304 5.90 -8.05 -7.59
CA ALA A 304 6.58 -8.07 -6.29
C ALA A 304 8.10 -8.34 -6.43
N THR A 305 8.47 -9.25 -7.33
CA THR A 305 9.87 -9.54 -7.67
C THR A 305 10.56 -8.30 -8.24
N GLY A 306 9.97 -7.69 -9.27
CA GLY A 306 10.60 -6.57 -9.96
C GLY A 306 10.75 -5.33 -9.09
N ILE A 307 9.78 -5.03 -8.21
CA ILE A 307 9.88 -3.88 -7.29
C ILE A 307 10.82 -4.13 -6.10
N SER A 308 11.36 -5.34 -5.92
CA SER A 308 12.23 -5.67 -4.79
C SER A 308 13.48 -4.77 -4.74
N ILE A 309 14.01 -4.32 -5.88
CA ILE A 309 15.11 -3.36 -5.96
C ILE A 309 14.69 -2.02 -5.37
N ASN A 310 13.56 -1.48 -5.81
CA ASN A 310 13.00 -0.22 -5.31
C ASN A 310 12.78 -0.28 -3.79
N ASN A 311 12.21 -1.38 -3.30
CA ASN A 311 11.95 -1.58 -1.89
C ASN A 311 13.22 -1.79 -1.07
N SER A 312 14.26 -2.43 -1.64
CA SER A 312 15.58 -2.56 -0.98
C SER A 312 16.24 -1.19 -0.81
N VAL A 313 16.21 -0.34 -1.84
CA VAL A 313 16.69 1.04 -1.72
C VAL A 313 15.91 1.80 -0.63
N ALA A 314 14.60 1.63 -0.56
CA ALA A 314 13.75 2.24 0.46
C ALA A 314 14.13 1.81 1.90
N ILE A 315 14.46 0.53 2.08
CA ILE A 315 14.88 -0.02 3.36
C ILE A 315 16.22 0.59 3.79
N PHE A 316 17.22 0.59 2.93
CA PHE A 316 18.52 1.20 3.22
C PHE A 316 18.38 2.70 3.52
N ASP A 317 17.53 3.41 2.77
CA ASP A 317 17.24 4.82 2.98
C ASP A 317 16.59 5.06 4.36
N GLY A 318 15.65 4.19 4.77
CA GLY A 318 15.02 4.20 6.09
C GLY A 318 16.00 3.88 7.23
N MET A 319 16.90 2.91 7.02
CA MET A 319 17.96 2.55 7.98
C MET A 319 18.95 3.70 8.20
N LEU A 320 19.40 4.34 7.12
CA LEU A 320 20.35 5.45 7.15
C LEU A 320 19.75 6.77 7.64
N GLY A 321 18.45 6.85 7.85
CA GLY A 321 17.78 8.03 8.38
C GLY A 321 17.78 9.23 7.42
N ARG A 322 17.85 9.00 6.10
CA ARG A 322 17.80 10.06 5.11
C ARG A 322 16.47 10.80 5.17
N SER A 323 16.47 12.06 4.73
CA SER A 323 15.32 12.98 4.83
C SER A 323 14.00 12.36 4.37
N ASN A 324 12.92 12.71 5.07
CA ASN A 324 11.57 12.19 4.82
C ASN A 324 10.81 13.13 3.90
N GLU A 325 11.13 13.13 2.61
CA GLU A 325 10.27 13.78 1.65
C GLU A 325 9.06 12.87 1.34
N PHE A 326 7.86 13.38 1.61
CA PHE A 326 6.62 12.67 1.30
C PHE A 326 6.22 12.98 -0.14
N LEU A 327 6.63 12.12 -1.07
CA LEU A 327 6.26 12.24 -2.46
C LEU A 327 4.86 11.61 -2.67
N ARG A 328 3.89 12.41 -3.07
CA ARG A 328 2.52 11.96 -3.38
C ARG A 328 2.54 10.92 -4.51
N THR A 329 1.68 9.92 -4.42
CA THR A 329 1.44 8.96 -5.50
C THR A 329 0.44 9.57 -6.48
N PRO A 330 0.80 9.85 -7.74
CA PRO A 330 -0.15 10.38 -8.71
C PRO A 330 -1.32 9.42 -8.92
N LYS A 331 -2.51 10.02 -9.02
CA LYS A 331 -3.76 9.39 -9.43
C LYS A 331 -4.31 10.17 -10.61
N PHE A 332 -4.99 9.51 -11.53
CA PHE A 332 -5.37 10.10 -12.83
C PHE A 332 -6.87 10.05 -13.08
N GLY A 333 -7.67 9.62 -12.09
CA GLY A 333 -9.11 9.48 -12.22
C GLY A 333 -9.53 8.33 -13.14
N ILE A 334 -8.70 7.28 -13.24
CA ILE A 334 -8.97 6.13 -14.10
C ILE A 334 -9.96 5.20 -13.42
N MET A 335 -11.13 5.03 -14.06
CA MET A 335 -12.17 4.09 -13.63
C MET A 335 -12.43 3.02 -14.68
N GLU A 336 -12.25 3.34 -15.97
CA GLU A 336 -12.56 2.47 -17.09
C GLU A 336 -11.32 2.12 -17.92
N LYS A 337 -11.37 0.97 -18.60
CA LYS A 337 -10.25 0.44 -19.38
C LYS A 337 -9.85 1.28 -20.59
N ASN A 338 -10.77 2.07 -21.13
CA ASN A 338 -10.57 2.91 -22.31
C ASN A 338 -10.04 4.31 -22.01
N GLN A 339 -9.92 4.67 -20.73
CA GLN A 339 -9.37 5.96 -20.32
C GLN A 339 -7.84 5.97 -20.48
N ASP A 340 -7.30 7.11 -20.94
CA ASP A 340 -5.87 7.31 -21.15
C ASP A 340 -5.34 8.37 -20.17
N TRP A 341 -4.25 8.04 -19.49
CA TRP A 341 -3.54 8.95 -18.58
C TRP A 341 -2.25 9.52 -19.20
N SER A 342 -1.90 9.09 -20.42
CA SER A 342 -0.69 9.56 -21.10
C SER A 342 -0.75 11.07 -21.37
N GLY A 343 0.35 11.77 -21.10
CA GLY A 343 0.40 13.23 -21.20
C GLY A 343 -0.13 14.00 -19.98
N ASN A 344 -0.57 13.31 -18.92
CA ASN A 344 -0.96 13.98 -17.68
C ASN A 344 0.26 14.64 -17.02
N LYS A 345 0.11 15.90 -16.57
CA LYS A 345 1.20 16.68 -15.95
C LYS A 345 1.81 16.05 -14.69
N TYR A 346 1.08 15.18 -14.02
CA TYR A 346 1.52 14.46 -12.80
C TYR A 346 2.19 13.12 -13.09
N ALA A 347 2.25 12.69 -14.36
CA ALA A 347 2.92 11.45 -14.71
C ALA A 347 4.42 11.52 -14.41
N LEU A 348 4.93 10.44 -13.79
CA LEU A 348 6.30 10.41 -13.26
C LEU A 348 7.32 10.07 -14.35
N PRO A 349 8.48 10.74 -14.33
CA PRO A 349 9.56 10.46 -15.27
C PRO A 349 10.26 9.14 -14.92
N PHE A 350 11.20 8.76 -15.77
CA PHE A 350 12.14 7.66 -15.58
C PHE A 350 12.93 7.79 -14.27
N THR A 351 13.15 6.68 -13.59
CA THR A 351 13.85 6.63 -12.31
C THR A 351 15.19 5.89 -12.40
N LYS A 352 16.18 6.28 -11.59
CA LYS A 352 17.49 5.61 -11.56
C LYS A 352 17.40 4.12 -11.16
N THR A 353 16.42 3.73 -10.37
CA THR A 353 16.18 2.33 -10.01
C THR A 353 15.86 1.46 -11.21
N THR A 354 15.31 2.04 -12.29
CA THR A 354 15.03 1.32 -13.53
C THR A 354 16.30 0.80 -14.21
N LEU A 355 17.42 1.50 -14.09
CA LEU A 355 18.72 1.00 -14.61
C LEU A 355 19.18 -0.25 -13.85
N LEU A 356 18.96 -0.29 -12.54
CA LEU A 356 19.25 -1.49 -11.74
C LEU A 356 18.32 -2.65 -12.12
N GLU A 357 17.03 -2.37 -12.35
CA GLU A 357 16.06 -3.38 -12.81
C GLU A 357 16.48 -3.99 -14.16
N MET A 358 16.95 -3.17 -15.10
CA MET A 358 17.52 -3.64 -16.38
C MET A 358 18.79 -4.50 -16.17
N PHE A 359 19.71 -4.05 -15.30
CA PHE A 359 20.91 -4.79 -14.96
C PHE A 359 20.56 -6.17 -14.38
N PHE A 360 19.64 -6.23 -13.40
CA PHE A 360 19.22 -7.50 -12.81
C PHE A 360 18.49 -8.41 -13.81
N GLY A 361 17.73 -7.83 -14.74
CA GLY A 361 17.14 -8.58 -15.87
C GLY A 361 18.21 -9.23 -16.76
N ALA A 362 19.21 -8.46 -17.18
CA ALA A 362 20.34 -8.99 -17.97
C ALA A 362 21.16 -10.03 -17.21
N TYR A 363 21.46 -9.74 -15.93
CA TYR A 363 22.14 -10.68 -15.03
C TYR A 363 21.39 -12.01 -14.87
N GLY A 364 20.06 -11.96 -14.77
CA GLY A 364 19.23 -13.16 -14.70
C GLY A 364 19.27 -13.98 -16.00
N CYS A 365 19.23 -13.34 -17.16
CA CYS A 365 19.40 -14.02 -18.45
C CYS A 365 20.76 -14.73 -18.53
N MET A 366 21.83 -14.05 -18.11
CA MET A 366 23.17 -14.65 -18.02
C MET A 366 23.19 -15.85 -17.04
N THR A 367 22.57 -15.72 -15.88
CA THR A 367 22.48 -16.79 -14.88
C THR A 367 21.74 -18.03 -15.40
N ILE A 368 20.64 -17.81 -16.17
CA ILE A 368 19.92 -18.91 -16.86
C ILE A 368 20.86 -19.64 -17.84
N ALA A 369 21.60 -18.87 -18.66
CA ALA A 369 22.54 -19.46 -19.61
C ALA A 369 23.62 -20.28 -18.90
N ILE A 370 24.23 -19.75 -17.82
CA ILE A 370 25.18 -20.47 -16.98
C ILE A 370 24.57 -21.75 -16.42
N SER A 371 23.35 -21.71 -15.89
CA SER A 371 22.66 -22.88 -15.33
C SER A 371 22.47 -24.00 -16.36
N LEU A 372 22.08 -23.64 -17.59
CA LEU A 372 21.90 -24.60 -18.68
C LEU A 372 23.24 -25.18 -19.13
N LEU A 373 24.27 -24.35 -19.30
CA LEU A 373 25.60 -24.79 -19.75
C LEU A 373 26.35 -25.65 -18.70
N SER A 374 26.13 -25.40 -17.42
CA SER A 374 26.70 -26.17 -16.32
C SER A 374 25.93 -27.47 -16.01
N GLY A 375 24.89 -27.80 -16.77
CA GLY A 375 24.11 -29.02 -16.57
C GLY A 375 23.22 -29.04 -15.32
N ASN A 376 22.93 -27.85 -14.74
CA ASN A 376 22.12 -27.70 -13.54
C ASN A 376 20.76 -26.97 -13.84
N PRO A 377 19.87 -27.50 -14.70
CA PRO A 377 18.66 -26.80 -15.13
C PRO A 377 17.58 -26.65 -14.05
N ILE A 378 17.73 -27.32 -12.91
CA ILE A 378 16.70 -27.34 -11.85
C ILE A 378 16.39 -25.94 -11.29
N PHE A 379 17.34 -25.00 -11.34
CA PHE A 379 17.16 -23.64 -10.85
C PHE A 379 16.56 -22.70 -11.89
N VAL A 380 16.53 -23.10 -13.17
CA VAL A 380 16.04 -22.26 -14.29
C VAL A 380 14.62 -21.72 -14.04
N PRO A 381 13.63 -22.52 -13.58
CA PRO A 381 12.29 -21.99 -13.35
C PRO A 381 12.26 -20.86 -12.32
N LEU A 382 13.02 -20.98 -11.22
CA LEU A 382 13.08 -19.94 -10.18
C LEU A 382 13.76 -18.67 -10.70
N ILE A 383 14.93 -18.82 -11.35
CA ILE A 383 15.70 -17.72 -11.90
C ILE A 383 14.89 -17.01 -13.00
N ALA A 384 14.21 -17.78 -13.87
CA ALA A 384 13.37 -17.23 -14.92
C ALA A 384 12.21 -16.39 -14.38
N LEU A 385 11.51 -16.89 -13.34
CA LEU A 385 10.45 -16.15 -12.67
C LEU A 385 10.94 -14.78 -12.14
N GLN A 386 12.11 -14.79 -11.51
CA GLN A 386 12.73 -13.58 -10.96
C GLN A 386 13.16 -12.62 -12.09
N THR A 387 13.80 -13.14 -13.12
CA THR A 387 14.26 -12.40 -14.29
C THR A 387 13.10 -11.71 -15.03
N ILE A 388 12.00 -12.45 -15.26
CA ILE A 388 10.78 -11.92 -15.87
C ILE A 388 10.24 -10.74 -15.04
N GLY A 389 10.23 -10.86 -13.72
CA GLY A 389 9.79 -9.77 -12.83
C GLY A 389 10.61 -8.50 -13.01
N PHE A 390 11.95 -8.59 -13.03
CA PHE A 390 12.83 -7.43 -13.26
C PHE A 390 12.62 -6.81 -14.64
N ILE A 391 12.57 -7.64 -15.69
CA ILE A 391 12.32 -7.18 -17.07
C ILE A 391 10.95 -6.51 -17.19
N TYR A 392 9.91 -7.08 -16.59
CA TYR A 392 8.55 -6.54 -16.59
C TYR A 392 8.47 -5.15 -15.98
N VAL A 393 9.05 -4.97 -14.77
CA VAL A 393 9.03 -3.67 -14.09
C VAL A 393 9.89 -2.64 -14.82
N ALA A 394 11.07 -3.02 -15.33
CA ALA A 394 11.93 -2.15 -16.13
C ALA A 394 11.23 -1.71 -17.41
N TYR A 395 10.65 -2.66 -18.15
CA TYR A 395 9.93 -2.40 -19.41
C TYR A 395 8.80 -1.39 -19.20
N LEU A 396 7.91 -1.63 -18.23
CA LEU A 396 6.81 -0.71 -17.96
C LEU A 396 7.31 0.67 -17.50
N SER A 397 8.34 0.72 -16.67
CA SER A 397 8.93 1.99 -16.22
C SER A 397 9.46 2.82 -17.38
N ILE A 398 10.06 2.17 -18.40
CA ILE A 398 10.60 2.83 -19.59
C ILE A 398 9.49 3.29 -20.53
N VAL A 399 8.60 2.37 -20.93
CA VAL A 399 7.57 2.64 -21.92
C VAL A 399 6.61 3.72 -21.43
N GLN A 400 6.18 3.64 -20.19
CA GLN A 400 5.25 4.61 -19.60
C GLN A 400 5.90 5.99 -19.38
N SER A 401 7.22 6.06 -19.17
CA SER A 401 7.93 7.34 -19.07
C SER A 401 8.15 8.02 -20.43
N ARG A 402 8.29 7.24 -21.52
CA ARG A 402 8.44 7.76 -22.88
C ARG A 402 7.15 8.39 -23.42
N ASN A 403 6.02 7.77 -23.15
CA ASN A 403 4.71 8.27 -23.58
C ASN A 403 4.38 9.66 -23.01
N ASN A 404 5.05 10.06 -21.93
CA ASN A 404 4.86 11.36 -21.30
C ASN A 404 5.62 12.51 -22.01
N LYS A 405 6.67 12.22 -22.81
CA LYS A 405 7.49 13.26 -23.46
C LYS A 405 6.85 13.87 -24.72
N ASN A 406 5.86 13.20 -25.31
CA ASN A 406 5.33 13.55 -26.62
C ASN A 406 4.02 14.35 -26.61
N LYS A 407 3.45 14.70 -25.45
CA LYS A 407 2.21 15.47 -25.35
C LYS A 407 2.38 16.62 -24.38
N THR A 408 2.70 17.79 -24.94
CA THR A 408 2.72 19.08 -24.23
C THR A 408 1.33 19.73 -24.11
N ASP A 409 0.28 19.05 -24.55
CA ASP A 409 -1.07 19.60 -24.46
C ASP A 409 -1.69 19.34 -23.09
N ILE A 410 -2.07 20.42 -22.46
CA ILE A 410 -2.73 20.48 -21.15
C ILE A 410 -4.07 19.74 -21.25
N TYR A 411 -4.12 18.51 -20.75
CA TYR A 411 -5.40 17.87 -20.52
C TYR A 411 -5.99 18.44 -19.21
N LEU A 412 -6.88 19.41 -19.36
CA LEU A 412 -7.86 19.72 -18.32
C LEU A 412 -8.73 18.46 -18.21
N GLY A 413 -8.52 17.67 -17.17
CA GLY A 413 -9.36 16.52 -16.86
C GLY A 413 -10.82 16.93 -16.91
N PRO A 414 -11.74 16.05 -17.30
CA PRO A 414 -13.15 16.36 -17.23
C PRO A 414 -13.43 16.81 -15.81
N SER A 415 -13.87 18.08 -15.66
CA SER A 415 -14.50 18.53 -14.43
C SER A 415 -15.49 17.42 -14.09
N ALA A 416 -15.28 16.75 -12.96
CA ALA A 416 -16.22 15.77 -12.47
C ALA A 416 -17.52 16.52 -12.25
N LYS A 417 -18.37 16.53 -13.26
CA LYS A 417 -19.78 16.82 -13.14
C LYS A 417 -20.36 15.65 -12.35
N PHE A 418 -20.04 15.59 -11.08
CA PHE A 418 -20.90 14.94 -10.11
C PHE A 418 -22.18 15.74 -10.13
N GLY A 419 -23.15 15.22 -10.88
CA GLY A 419 -24.42 15.87 -11.07
C GLY A 419 -25.05 16.13 -9.71
N LEU A 420 -25.21 17.40 -9.38
CA LEU A 420 -26.08 17.89 -8.31
C LEU A 420 -27.55 17.39 -8.46
N GLN A 421 -27.87 16.69 -9.54
CA GLN A 421 -29.20 16.12 -9.81
C GLN A 421 -29.47 14.80 -9.05
N ASP A 422 -28.45 13.99 -8.73
CA ASP A 422 -28.68 12.69 -8.07
C ASP A 422 -28.82 12.77 -6.54
N VAL A 423 -28.43 13.88 -5.93
CA VAL A 423 -28.56 14.06 -4.46
C VAL A 423 -30.00 14.38 -4.03
N ARG A 424 -30.84 14.91 -4.93
CA ARG A 424 -32.23 15.24 -4.62
C ARG A 424 -33.24 14.10 -4.82
N ALA A 425 -32.84 13.04 -5.52
CA ALA A 425 -33.77 11.95 -5.85
C ALA A 425 -33.83 10.81 -4.81
N ASN A 426 -32.92 10.78 -3.82
CA ASN A 426 -32.83 9.69 -2.85
C ASN A 426 -32.72 10.18 -1.40
N ASP A 427 -33.47 11.22 -1.02
CA ASP A 427 -33.60 11.62 0.38
C ASP A 427 -34.84 10.92 1.01
N PRO A 428 -34.67 9.93 1.90
CA PRO A 428 -35.81 9.29 2.59
C PRO A 428 -36.32 10.11 3.78
N LEU A 429 -35.97 11.38 3.91
CA LEU A 429 -36.38 12.28 4.99
C LEU A 429 -37.02 13.61 4.47
N ALA A 430 -37.60 13.60 3.27
CA ALA A 430 -38.50 14.67 2.83
C ALA A 430 -39.95 14.26 3.00
#